data_047bcdfee50deb9105d06cbc65951043
#
_entry.id   047bcdfee50deb9105d06cbc65951043
#
_cell.length_a   1.000
_cell.length_b   1.000
_cell.length_c   1.000
_cell.angle_alpha   90.00
_cell.angle_beta   90.00
_cell.angle_gamma   90.00
#
_symmetry.space_group_name_H-M   'P 1'
#
loop_
_entity.id
_entity.type
_entity.pdbx_description
1 polymer ?
#
loop_
_entity_poly.entity_id
_entity_poly.type
_entity_poly.pdbx_seq_one_letter_code
_entity_poly.pdbx_strand_id
1 'polypeptide(L)'
;MPRLVIPVMTVLFVVASSASAGSVNQRDGWVVINSNQLYPALVQRLDAAVKAENMGLVTSASASEGAKAAGIAIPGNRIVGVFRNDFARRMLSASISAGIEAPIRFYVTENPDRTATLSYKKPSFVFAPYFDEGGGALKALAAELDGIFARIADAATKEK
;
A
#
# COMPACT_ATOMS: atom_id res chain seq x y z
N MET A 1 61.22 -40.21 1.78
CA MET A 1 59.77 -40.34 1.62
C MET A 1 59.19 -38.91 1.68
N PRO A 2 58.71 -38.31 0.57
CA PRO A 2 58.15 -36.98 0.56
C PRO A 2 56.70 -37.02 1.03
N ARG A 3 56.35 -36.16 2.01
CA ARG A 3 54.99 -35.96 2.51
C ARG A 3 54.26 -35.04 1.53
N LEU A 4 53.20 -35.58 0.89
CA LEU A 4 52.30 -34.83 0.06
C LEU A 4 51.36 -33.99 0.95
N VAL A 5 51.50 -32.65 0.89
CA VAL A 5 50.58 -31.71 1.57
C VAL A 5 49.51 -31.34 0.56
N ILE A 6 48.30 -31.81 0.80
CA ILE A 6 47.10 -31.43 0.01
C ILE A 6 46.52 -30.17 0.60
N PRO A 7 46.39 -29.05 -0.15
CA PRO A 7 45.73 -27.87 0.36
C PRO A 7 44.20 -28.09 0.40
N VAL A 8 43.60 -27.97 1.57
CA VAL A 8 42.15 -27.93 1.75
C VAL A 8 41.66 -26.56 1.32
N MET A 9 41.00 -26.51 0.19
CA MET A 9 40.36 -25.30 -0.34
C MET A 9 38.98 -25.13 0.35
N THR A 10 38.92 -24.25 1.34
CA THR A 10 37.68 -23.91 2.03
C THR A 10 36.84 -23.04 1.10
N VAL A 11 35.77 -23.59 0.54
CA VAL A 11 34.78 -22.85 -0.24
C VAL A 11 33.85 -22.14 0.73
N LEU A 12 33.99 -20.84 0.81
CA LEU A 12 33.08 -19.98 1.57
C LEU A 12 31.74 -19.82 0.82
N PHE A 13 30.71 -20.52 1.24
CA PHE A 13 29.34 -20.32 0.74
C PHE A 13 28.80 -19.01 1.32
N VAL A 14 28.80 -17.95 0.52
CA VAL A 14 28.07 -16.73 0.84
C VAL A 14 26.58 -17.01 0.60
N VAL A 15 25.84 -17.29 1.65
CA VAL A 15 24.38 -17.34 1.61
C VAL A 15 23.89 -15.90 1.46
N ALA A 16 23.58 -15.49 0.24
CA ALA A 16 22.85 -14.27 -0.01
C ALA A 16 21.46 -14.44 0.61
N SER A 17 21.22 -13.84 1.77
CA SER A 17 19.86 -13.69 2.32
C SER A 17 19.07 -12.82 1.36
N SER A 18 18.28 -13.44 0.49
CA SER A 18 17.25 -12.75 -0.28
C SER A 18 16.29 -12.15 0.73
N ALA A 19 16.27 -10.83 0.86
CA ALA A 19 15.22 -10.14 1.58
C ALA A 19 13.90 -10.54 0.90
N SER A 20 13.15 -11.45 1.52
CA SER A 20 11.82 -11.83 1.04
C SER A 20 10.96 -10.59 1.10
N ALA A 21 10.53 -10.08 -0.06
CA ALA A 21 9.46 -9.12 -0.11
C ALA A 21 8.23 -9.83 0.46
N GLY A 22 7.93 -9.57 1.73
CA GLY A 22 6.78 -10.17 2.37
C GLY A 22 5.51 -9.62 1.75
N SER A 23 4.61 -10.49 1.30
CA SER A 23 3.25 -10.09 0.97
C SER A 23 2.58 -9.47 2.19
N VAL A 24 1.78 -8.44 1.97
CA VAL A 24 0.98 -7.85 3.06
C VAL A 24 -0.07 -8.88 3.50
N ASN A 25 -0.06 -9.26 4.77
CA ASN A 25 -1.03 -10.18 5.33
C ASN A 25 -2.35 -9.48 5.64
N GLN A 26 -3.45 -10.23 5.52
CA GLN A 26 -4.77 -9.78 5.95
C GLN A 26 -4.77 -9.44 7.45
N ARG A 27 -5.44 -8.34 7.82
CA ARG A 27 -5.62 -7.85 9.19
C ARG A 27 -7.02 -7.28 9.36
N ASP A 28 -7.48 -7.16 10.59
CA ASP A 28 -8.75 -6.54 10.90
C ASP A 28 -8.80 -5.10 10.36
N GLY A 29 -9.90 -4.77 9.69
CA GLY A 29 -10.08 -3.46 9.08
C GLY A 29 -9.26 -3.19 7.81
N TRP A 30 -8.47 -4.17 7.34
CA TRP A 30 -7.71 -4.05 6.10
C TRP A 30 -8.42 -4.76 4.95
N VAL A 31 -8.18 -4.26 3.75
CA VAL A 31 -8.42 -4.95 2.49
C VAL A 31 -7.07 -5.23 1.85
N VAL A 32 -6.82 -6.48 1.49
CA VAL A 32 -5.59 -6.93 0.84
C VAL A 32 -5.98 -7.74 -0.39
N ILE A 33 -5.57 -7.29 -1.57
CA ILE A 33 -5.93 -7.88 -2.86
C ILE A 33 -4.63 -8.22 -3.60
N ASN A 34 -4.37 -9.51 -3.77
CA ASN A 34 -3.32 -9.98 -4.66
C ASN A 34 -3.78 -9.82 -6.10
N SER A 35 -2.94 -9.24 -6.94
CA SER A 35 -3.22 -9.01 -8.36
C SER A 35 -2.20 -9.77 -9.20
N ASN A 36 -2.61 -10.28 -10.36
CA ASN A 36 -1.69 -10.89 -11.35
C ASN A 36 -0.93 -9.83 -12.16
N GLN A 37 -1.16 -8.54 -11.89
CA GLN A 37 -0.49 -7.46 -12.59
C GLN A 37 0.90 -7.21 -12.04
N LEU A 38 1.83 -6.85 -12.92
CA LEU A 38 3.16 -6.38 -12.51
C LEU A 38 3.04 -5.08 -11.71
N TYR A 39 3.95 -4.89 -10.76
CA TYR A 39 3.96 -3.73 -9.87
C TYR A 39 3.79 -2.36 -10.59
N PRO A 40 4.52 -2.02 -11.68
CA PRO A 40 4.35 -0.74 -12.35
C PRO A 40 2.95 -0.58 -12.99
N ALA A 41 2.39 -1.68 -13.50
CA ALA A 41 1.06 -1.68 -14.11
C ALA A 41 -0.03 -1.43 -13.06
N LEU A 42 0.04 -2.10 -11.91
CA LEU A 42 -0.92 -1.91 -10.82
C LEU A 42 -0.87 -0.47 -10.28
N VAL A 43 0.33 0.12 -10.16
CA VAL A 43 0.49 1.53 -9.76
C VAL A 43 -0.22 2.46 -10.74
N GLN A 44 -0.01 2.31 -12.04
CA GLN A 44 -0.66 3.14 -13.06
C GLN A 44 -2.19 2.98 -13.06
N ARG A 45 -2.67 1.75 -12.89
CA ARG A 45 -4.12 1.46 -12.83
C ARG A 45 -4.76 2.05 -11.59
N LEU A 46 -4.08 2.00 -10.44
CA LEU A 46 -4.54 2.64 -9.22
C LEU A 46 -4.69 4.16 -9.41
N ASP A 47 -3.69 4.82 -9.99
CA ASP A 47 -3.72 6.26 -10.27
C ASP A 47 -4.90 6.62 -11.19
N ALA A 48 -5.18 5.81 -12.21
CA ALA A 48 -6.33 5.99 -13.10
C ALA A 48 -7.67 5.76 -12.39
N ALA A 49 -7.77 4.70 -11.57
CA ALA A 49 -8.97 4.38 -10.82
C ALA A 49 -9.33 5.45 -9.78
N VAL A 50 -8.34 6.01 -9.08
CA VAL A 50 -8.54 7.12 -8.14
C VAL A 50 -9.14 8.33 -8.86
N LYS A 51 -8.61 8.70 -10.03
CA LYS A 51 -9.12 9.81 -10.84
C LYS A 51 -10.54 9.55 -11.34
N ALA A 52 -10.85 8.32 -11.74
CA ALA A 52 -12.19 7.95 -12.23
C ALA A 52 -13.27 8.09 -11.14
N GLU A 53 -12.93 7.91 -9.86
CA GLU A 53 -13.82 8.14 -8.71
C GLU A 53 -13.79 9.60 -8.22
N ASN A 54 -13.25 10.52 -9.01
CA ASN A 54 -13.11 11.94 -8.69
C ASN A 54 -12.34 12.21 -7.38
N MET A 55 -11.41 11.31 -7.02
CA MET A 55 -10.49 11.51 -5.90
C MET A 55 -9.18 12.13 -6.39
N GLY A 56 -8.61 13.03 -5.59
CA GLY A 56 -7.29 13.61 -5.85
C GLY A 56 -6.17 12.73 -5.29
N LEU A 57 -5.10 12.57 -6.07
CA LEU A 57 -3.82 12.00 -5.61
C LEU A 57 -3.01 13.14 -4.99
N VAL A 58 -2.92 13.21 -3.67
CA VAL A 58 -2.34 14.38 -2.97
C VAL A 58 -0.99 14.10 -2.33
N THR A 59 -0.69 12.84 -2.04
CA THR A 59 0.62 12.43 -1.54
C THR A 59 1.06 11.11 -2.18
N SER A 60 2.36 10.95 -2.36
CA SER A 60 2.99 9.70 -2.80
C SER A 60 4.34 9.55 -2.14
N ALA A 61 4.63 8.35 -1.64
CA ALA A 61 5.92 8.00 -1.09
C ALA A 61 6.30 6.58 -1.52
N SER A 62 7.58 6.39 -1.88
CA SER A 62 8.13 5.09 -2.27
C SER A 62 9.54 4.95 -1.70
N ALA A 63 9.72 3.98 -0.81
CA ALA A 63 11.06 3.63 -0.30
C ALA A 63 11.91 3.00 -1.40
N SER A 64 11.32 2.26 -2.35
CA SER A 64 12.06 1.65 -3.47
C SER A 64 12.61 2.68 -4.44
N GLU A 65 11.88 3.76 -4.71
CA GLU A 65 12.41 4.87 -5.53
C GLU A 65 13.56 5.61 -4.81
N GLY A 66 13.39 5.87 -3.51
CA GLY A 66 14.47 6.47 -2.70
C GLY A 66 15.70 5.58 -2.60
N ALA A 67 15.54 4.27 -2.38
CA ALA A 67 16.63 3.31 -2.37
C ALA A 67 17.37 3.25 -3.71
N LYS A 68 16.61 3.24 -4.84
CA LYS A 68 17.18 3.26 -6.19
C LYS A 68 18.06 4.48 -6.43
N ALA A 69 17.64 5.65 -5.94
CA ALA A 69 18.45 6.88 -6.03
C ALA A 69 19.78 6.76 -5.25
N ALA A 70 19.83 5.93 -4.22
CA ALA A 70 21.05 5.61 -3.45
C ALA A 70 21.82 4.38 -3.99
N GLY A 71 21.44 3.83 -5.16
CA GLY A 71 22.06 2.64 -5.75
C GLY A 71 21.66 1.31 -5.08
N ILE A 72 20.62 1.31 -4.25
CA ILE A 72 20.13 0.13 -3.52
C ILE A 72 18.85 -0.39 -4.21
N ALA A 73 18.82 -1.70 -4.51
CA ALA A 73 17.64 -2.34 -5.06
C ALA A 73 16.83 -3.02 -3.95
N ILE A 74 15.57 -2.62 -3.80
CA ILE A 74 14.57 -3.29 -2.97
C ILE A 74 13.28 -3.49 -3.76
N PRO A 75 12.41 -4.43 -3.38
CA PRO A 75 11.12 -4.63 -4.03
C PRO A 75 10.29 -3.36 -4.10
N GLY A 76 9.51 -3.23 -5.18
CA GLY A 76 8.66 -2.08 -5.41
C GLY A 76 7.67 -1.87 -4.26
N ASN A 77 7.53 -0.62 -3.82
CA ASN A 77 6.53 -0.24 -2.85
C ASN A 77 6.13 1.21 -3.06
N ARG A 78 4.84 1.51 -2.91
CA ARG A 78 4.33 2.88 -3.04
C ARG A 78 3.11 3.09 -2.15
N ILE A 79 3.14 4.14 -1.35
CA ILE A 79 2.00 4.67 -0.62
C ILE A 79 1.40 5.80 -1.44
N VAL A 80 0.08 5.80 -1.59
CA VAL A 80 -0.68 6.83 -2.30
C VAL A 80 -1.76 7.36 -1.37
N GLY A 81 -1.70 8.64 -1.05
CA GLY A 81 -2.73 9.33 -0.28
C GLY A 81 -3.78 9.95 -1.19
N VAL A 82 -5.04 9.66 -0.92
CA VAL A 82 -6.17 10.16 -1.69
C VAL A 82 -7.04 11.10 -0.85
N PHE A 83 -7.58 12.12 -1.54
CA PHE A 83 -8.28 13.22 -0.88
C PHE A 83 -9.37 13.78 -1.78
N ARG A 84 -10.48 14.22 -1.18
CA ARG A 84 -11.52 15.01 -1.85
C ARG A 84 -12.07 16.05 -0.87
N ASN A 85 -12.09 17.30 -1.27
CA ASN A 85 -12.37 18.42 -0.37
C ASN A 85 -13.76 18.38 0.26
N ASP A 86 -14.79 17.91 -0.46
CA ASP A 86 -16.15 17.80 0.07
C ASP A 86 -16.23 16.79 1.24
N PHE A 87 -15.54 15.64 1.12
CA PHE A 87 -15.43 14.69 2.23
C PHE A 87 -14.65 15.28 3.41
N ALA A 88 -13.54 15.96 3.14
CA ALA A 88 -12.74 16.59 4.19
C ALA A 88 -13.55 17.62 4.99
N ARG A 89 -14.32 18.48 4.32
CA ARG A 89 -15.18 19.45 5.01
C ARG A 89 -16.27 18.80 5.86
N ARG A 90 -16.92 17.75 5.34
CA ARG A 90 -17.94 16.98 6.09
C ARG A 90 -17.33 16.27 7.28
N MET A 91 -16.14 15.69 7.13
CA MET A 91 -15.39 15.04 8.21
C MET A 91 -15.05 16.04 9.31
N LEU A 92 -14.44 17.18 8.96
CA LEU A 92 -14.08 18.23 9.95
C LEU A 92 -15.29 18.84 10.64
N SER A 93 -16.45 18.93 9.96
CA SER A 93 -17.69 19.37 10.60
C SER A 93 -18.23 18.35 11.61
N ALA A 94 -17.93 17.06 11.42
CA ALA A 94 -18.34 16.00 12.33
C ALA A 94 -17.34 15.78 13.47
N SER A 95 -16.04 15.77 13.16
CA SER A 95 -14.94 15.57 14.10
C SER A 95 -13.68 16.26 13.58
N ILE A 96 -13.18 17.25 14.31
CA ILE A 96 -11.90 17.90 13.98
C ILE A 96 -10.74 16.93 14.19
N SER A 97 -10.82 16.10 15.22
CA SER A 97 -9.78 15.12 15.56
C SER A 97 -9.58 14.09 14.45
N ALA A 98 -10.65 13.68 13.75
CA ALA A 98 -10.59 12.75 12.62
C ALA A 98 -9.76 13.30 11.43
N GLY A 99 -9.54 14.60 11.38
CA GLY A 99 -8.72 15.25 10.36
C GLY A 99 -7.28 14.76 10.28
N ILE A 100 -6.73 14.22 11.39
CA ILE A 100 -5.36 13.65 11.43
C ILE A 100 -5.19 12.45 10.48
N GLU A 101 -6.28 11.76 10.14
CA GLU A 101 -6.26 10.58 9.29
C GLU A 101 -6.21 10.91 7.79
N ALA A 102 -6.49 12.15 7.41
CA ALA A 102 -6.47 12.56 6.00
C ALA A 102 -5.04 12.95 5.56
N PRO A 103 -4.61 12.54 4.38
CA PRO A 103 -5.30 11.70 3.39
C PRO A 103 -5.28 10.22 3.75
N ILE A 104 -6.40 9.50 3.51
CA ILE A 104 -6.43 8.03 3.64
C ILE A 104 -5.64 7.42 2.48
N ARG A 105 -5.03 6.25 2.72
CA ARG A 105 -3.97 5.73 1.85
C ARG A 105 -4.27 4.38 1.26
N PHE A 106 -3.85 4.20 0.00
CA PHE A 106 -3.57 2.91 -0.61
C PHE A 106 -2.08 2.58 -0.51
N TYR A 107 -1.75 1.30 -0.48
CA TYR A 107 -0.38 0.79 -0.48
C TYR A 107 -0.25 -0.31 -1.53
N VAL A 108 0.71 -0.16 -2.44
CA VAL A 108 1.06 -1.15 -3.46
C VAL A 108 2.43 -1.72 -3.14
N THR A 109 2.54 -3.04 -3.13
CA THR A 109 3.80 -3.77 -2.89
C THR A 109 4.06 -4.76 -4.01
N GLU A 110 5.34 -4.89 -4.40
CA GLU A 110 5.79 -5.90 -5.33
C GLU A 110 5.97 -7.24 -4.61
N ASN A 111 5.42 -8.30 -5.19
CA ASN A 111 5.54 -9.67 -4.70
C ASN A 111 6.84 -10.33 -5.21
N PRO A 112 7.30 -11.47 -4.63
CA PRO A 112 8.50 -12.17 -5.07
C PRO A 112 8.45 -12.63 -6.54
N ASP A 113 7.27 -12.92 -7.08
CA ASP A 113 7.03 -13.27 -8.48
C ASP A 113 6.87 -12.06 -9.41
N ARG A 114 7.12 -10.86 -8.89
CA ARG A 114 6.98 -9.54 -9.55
C ARG A 114 5.54 -9.10 -9.84
N THR A 115 4.54 -9.87 -9.49
CA THR A 115 3.17 -9.39 -9.40
C THR A 115 3.05 -8.36 -8.27
N ALA A 116 1.89 -7.79 -8.06
CA ALA A 116 1.72 -6.80 -7.01
C ALA A 116 0.46 -7.01 -6.18
N THR A 117 0.55 -6.60 -4.92
CA THR A 117 -0.56 -6.58 -3.97
C THR A 117 -0.99 -5.14 -3.71
N LEU A 118 -2.30 -4.88 -3.81
CA LEU A 118 -2.94 -3.65 -3.37
C LEU A 118 -3.51 -3.84 -1.99
N SER A 119 -3.22 -2.93 -1.07
CA SER A 119 -3.83 -2.95 0.26
C SER A 119 -4.23 -1.56 0.73
N TYR A 120 -5.24 -1.52 1.60
CA TYR A 120 -5.66 -0.29 2.29
C TYR A 120 -6.41 -0.63 3.58
N LYS A 121 -6.45 0.32 4.51
CA LYS A 121 -7.36 0.27 5.65
C LYS A 121 -8.72 0.80 5.22
N LYS A 122 -9.80 0.10 5.56
CA LYS A 122 -11.15 0.62 5.31
C LYS A 122 -11.31 1.99 5.97
N PRO A 123 -11.84 3.00 5.27
CA PRO A 123 -12.16 4.29 5.86
C PRO A 123 -12.96 4.18 7.16
N SER A 124 -13.94 3.27 7.25
CA SER A 124 -14.70 3.02 8.48
C SER A 124 -13.84 2.53 9.64
N PHE A 125 -12.81 1.75 9.37
CA PHE A 125 -11.84 1.31 10.38
C PHE A 125 -10.91 2.46 10.81
N VAL A 126 -10.47 3.30 9.87
CA VAL A 126 -9.61 4.46 10.14
C VAL A 126 -10.33 5.48 11.01
N PHE A 127 -11.61 5.75 10.73
CA PHE A 127 -12.40 6.73 11.49
C PHE A 127 -13.08 6.17 12.75
N ALA A 128 -13.03 4.85 12.99
CA ALA A 128 -13.67 4.23 14.15
C ALA A 128 -13.29 4.88 15.50
N PRO A 129 -12.01 5.27 15.77
CA PRO A 129 -11.63 5.92 17.03
C PRO A 129 -12.32 7.28 17.29
N TYR A 130 -12.91 7.88 16.27
CA TYR A 130 -13.53 9.21 16.34
C TYR A 130 -15.06 9.16 16.27
N PHE A 131 -15.68 7.97 16.31
CA PHE A 131 -17.13 7.81 16.18
C PHE A 131 -17.93 8.29 17.40
N ASP A 132 -17.31 8.38 18.55
CA ASP A 132 -17.90 9.00 19.75
C ASP A 132 -18.02 10.52 19.60
N GLU A 133 -17.03 11.18 18.95
CA GLU A 133 -17.05 12.61 18.63
C GLU A 133 -17.95 12.90 17.42
N GLY A 134 -17.75 12.20 16.29
CA GLY A 134 -18.40 12.49 15.01
C GLY A 134 -19.78 11.89 14.81
N GLY A 135 -20.19 10.97 15.68
CA GLY A 135 -21.53 10.37 15.70
C GLY A 135 -21.94 9.71 14.37
N GLY A 136 -23.24 9.79 14.10
CA GLY A 136 -23.84 9.23 12.88
C GLY A 136 -23.34 9.86 11.58
N ALA A 137 -22.99 11.14 11.60
CA ALA A 137 -22.48 11.87 10.44
C ALA A 137 -21.12 11.31 9.97
N LEU A 138 -20.20 11.07 10.89
CA LEU A 138 -18.89 10.50 10.59
C LEU A 138 -19.00 9.01 10.16
N LYS A 139 -19.88 8.24 10.80
CA LYS A 139 -20.16 6.85 10.42
C LYS A 139 -20.69 6.74 8.99
N ALA A 140 -21.64 7.58 8.61
CA ALA A 140 -22.20 7.61 7.26
C ALA A 140 -21.15 8.00 6.21
N LEU A 141 -20.35 9.03 6.51
CA LEU A 141 -19.25 9.46 5.64
C LEU A 141 -18.20 8.33 5.45
N ALA A 142 -17.84 7.66 6.52
CA ALA A 142 -16.89 6.56 6.48
C ALA A 142 -17.39 5.38 5.62
N ALA A 143 -18.67 5.03 5.72
CA ALA A 143 -19.30 3.99 4.90
C ALA A 143 -19.37 4.39 3.41
N GLU A 144 -19.62 5.66 3.09
CA GLU A 144 -19.58 6.17 1.73
C GLU A 144 -18.18 6.06 1.13
N LEU A 145 -17.16 6.41 1.90
CA LEU A 145 -15.76 6.26 1.51
C LEU A 145 -15.33 4.78 1.38
N ASP A 146 -15.84 3.87 2.22
CA ASP A 146 -15.60 2.42 2.07
C ASP A 146 -16.04 1.95 0.67
N GLY A 147 -17.20 2.40 0.20
CA GLY A 147 -17.71 2.09 -1.13
C GLY A 147 -16.83 2.65 -2.25
N ILE A 148 -16.35 3.89 -2.13
CA ILE A 148 -15.44 4.50 -3.10
C ILE A 148 -14.10 3.75 -3.15
N PHE A 149 -13.52 3.44 -2.00
CA PHE A 149 -12.26 2.70 -1.91
C PHE A 149 -12.37 1.29 -2.51
N ALA A 150 -13.49 0.61 -2.27
CA ALA A 150 -13.76 -0.70 -2.87
C ALA A 150 -13.83 -0.61 -4.41
N ARG A 151 -14.51 0.39 -4.98
CA ARG A 151 -14.56 0.58 -6.44
C ARG A 151 -13.21 0.93 -7.04
N ILE A 152 -12.42 1.78 -6.38
CA ILE A 152 -11.04 2.08 -6.80
C ILE A 152 -10.21 0.81 -6.83
N ALA A 153 -10.27 0.02 -5.75
CA ALA A 153 -9.50 -1.22 -5.64
C ALA A 153 -9.90 -2.23 -6.71
N ASP A 154 -11.20 -2.42 -6.92
CA ASP A 154 -11.75 -3.28 -7.96
C ASP A 154 -11.28 -2.85 -9.37
N ALA A 155 -11.39 -1.58 -9.71
CA ALA A 155 -10.98 -1.06 -11.01
C ALA A 155 -9.47 -1.17 -11.24
N ALA A 156 -8.67 -1.02 -10.17
CA ALA A 156 -7.22 -1.17 -10.26
C ALA A 156 -6.77 -2.62 -10.43
N THR A 157 -7.42 -3.57 -9.75
CA THR A 157 -6.94 -4.96 -9.66
C THR A 157 -7.60 -5.94 -10.63
N LYS A 158 -8.82 -5.68 -11.11
CA LYS A 158 -9.51 -6.55 -12.08
C LYS A 158 -8.74 -6.61 -13.42
N GLU A 159 -8.62 -7.80 -13.96
CA GLU A 159 -8.19 -8.00 -15.34
C GLU A 159 -9.25 -7.45 -16.31
N LYS A 160 -8.80 -6.92 -17.45
CA LYS A 160 -9.70 -6.50 -18.54
C LYS A 160 -10.03 -7.69 -19.40
#